data_c441e657c743a70af17e681f2ade2001
#
_entry.id   c441e657c743a70af17e681f2ade2001
#
_cell.length_a   1.000
_cell.length_b   1.000
_cell.length_c   1.000
_cell.angle_alpha   90.00
_cell.angle_beta   90.00
_cell.angle_gamma   90.00
#
_symmetry.space_group_name_H-M   'P 1'
#
loop_
_entity.id
_entity.type
_entity.pdbx_description
1 polymer ?
#
loop_
_entity_poly.entity_id
_entity_poly.type
_entity_poly.pdbx_seq_one_letter_code
_entity_poly.pdbx_strand_id
1 'polypeptide(L)'
;MTASSSSSRRLLVSIHDVSPRFERQVDALAERLAAHLGGPRFAMLVIPDHWHGAPLAEAQAFQRRLRDWADAGVEMFLHGWSHIDETPPQGSVAGFKAKRMTAGEGEFLSLSRAEALARMTRGRALVEQAIGRPVAGFIAPAWLYSDGALEAARDAGFALAEDHMKVWEPATGAVVARGPVVTWASRSRPRIASSIAFAALARTALPHVLPTLRLAVHPGDCGVPALLASIDSTLRCFLRTHRASRYDAIAAAPKALAA
;
A
#
# COMPACT_ATOMS: atom_id res chain seq x y z
N MET A 1 15.80 -36.54 -9.65
CA MET A 1 15.70 -35.74 -8.42
C MET A 1 15.09 -34.43 -8.79
N THR A 2 13.76 -34.30 -8.68
CA THR A 2 13.01 -33.05 -8.94
C THR A 2 13.23 -32.15 -7.77
N ALA A 3 13.95 -31.04 -7.97
CA ALA A 3 14.07 -29.97 -6.99
C ALA A 3 12.66 -29.39 -6.73
N SER A 4 12.06 -29.77 -5.62
CA SER A 4 10.87 -29.12 -5.07
C SER A 4 11.23 -27.66 -4.84
N SER A 5 10.71 -26.75 -5.68
CA SER A 5 10.82 -25.32 -5.43
C SER A 5 10.02 -25.03 -4.18
N SER A 6 10.68 -25.03 -3.04
CA SER A 6 10.08 -24.57 -1.79
C SER A 6 9.67 -23.13 -2.04
N SER A 7 8.38 -22.90 -2.25
CA SER A 7 7.79 -21.56 -2.32
C SER A 7 8.24 -20.80 -1.08
N SER A 8 9.22 -19.91 -1.23
CA SER A 8 9.80 -19.18 -0.11
C SER A 8 8.69 -18.32 0.52
N ARG A 9 8.38 -18.60 1.79
CA ARG A 9 7.38 -17.81 2.55
C ARG A 9 7.84 -16.35 2.62
N ARG A 10 6.97 -15.42 2.22
CA ARG A 10 7.29 -14.01 2.04
C ARG A 10 6.49 -13.12 2.98
N LEU A 11 7.12 -12.07 3.49
CA LEU A 11 6.48 -10.97 4.19
C LEU A 11 6.64 -9.70 3.36
N LEU A 12 5.53 -9.15 2.90
CA LEU A 12 5.45 -7.86 2.22
C LEU A 12 5.01 -6.80 3.24
N VAL A 13 5.73 -5.70 3.31
CA VAL A 13 5.45 -4.60 4.24
C VAL A 13 5.35 -3.31 3.47
N SER A 14 4.40 -2.45 3.81
CA SER A 14 4.21 -1.15 3.18
C SER A 14 3.95 -0.04 4.20
N ILE A 15 4.43 1.17 3.86
CA ILE A 15 4.05 2.43 4.52
C ILE A 15 3.05 3.11 3.61
N HIS A 16 1.85 3.34 4.09
CA HIS A 16 0.80 4.06 3.40
C HIS A 16 0.89 5.58 3.65
N ASP A 17 0.11 6.36 2.92
CA ASP A 17 -0.06 7.81 3.11
C ASP A 17 1.26 8.61 3.05
N VAL A 18 2.21 8.13 2.25
CA VAL A 18 3.52 8.77 2.08
C VAL A 18 3.36 10.08 1.32
N SER A 19 3.60 11.19 2.01
CA SER A 19 3.42 12.54 1.45
C SER A 19 4.24 13.57 2.25
N PRO A 20 4.48 14.77 1.71
CA PRO A 20 5.16 15.84 2.44
C PRO A 20 4.48 16.21 3.77
N ARG A 21 3.17 15.98 3.87
CA ARG A 21 2.38 16.22 5.09
C ARG A 21 2.86 15.42 6.30
N PHE A 22 3.35 14.21 6.08
CA PHE A 22 3.73 13.26 7.13
C PHE A 22 5.21 12.88 7.10
N GLU A 23 6.06 13.73 6.56
CA GLU A 23 7.49 13.45 6.36
C GLU A 23 8.16 12.84 7.60
N ARG A 24 8.00 13.47 8.78
CA ARG A 24 8.63 12.98 10.02
C ARG A 24 8.13 11.60 10.46
N GLN A 25 6.82 11.35 10.29
CA GLN A 25 6.23 10.06 10.64
C GLN A 25 6.66 8.97 9.67
N VAL A 26 6.76 9.31 8.38
CA VAL A 26 7.27 8.40 7.34
C VAL A 26 8.71 8.02 7.64
N ASP A 27 9.56 8.97 8.03
CA ASP A 27 10.95 8.71 8.44
C ASP A 27 11.02 7.74 9.60
N ALA A 28 10.27 8.01 10.67
CA ALA A 28 10.25 7.18 11.86
C ALA A 28 9.77 5.74 11.55
N LEU A 29 8.78 5.59 10.66
CA LEU A 29 8.32 4.28 10.20
C LEU A 29 9.37 3.58 9.33
N ALA A 30 10.00 4.30 8.41
CA ALA A 30 11.04 3.74 7.54
C ALA A 30 12.23 3.21 8.33
N GLU A 31 12.73 3.97 9.31
CA GLU A 31 13.78 3.53 10.23
C GLU A 31 13.36 2.29 11.02
N ARG A 32 12.14 2.30 11.61
CA ARG A 32 11.62 1.18 12.38
C ARG A 32 11.49 -0.08 11.53
N LEU A 33 10.92 0.02 10.34
CA LEU A 33 10.77 -1.12 9.43
C LEU A 33 12.12 -1.64 8.97
N ALA A 34 13.05 -0.76 8.57
CA ALA A 34 14.39 -1.15 8.14
C ALA A 34 15.13 -1.93 9.24
N ALA A 35 15.01 -1.52 10.51
CA ALA A 35 15.59 -2.22 11.64
C ALA A 35 15.05 -3.65 11.80
N HIS A 36 13.74 -3.87 11.62
CA HIS A 36 13.14 -5.20 11.70
C HIS A 36 13.43 -6.07 10.47
N LEU A 37 13.42 -5.48 9.27
CA LEU A 37 13.48 -6.19 7.99
C LEU A 37 14.91 -6.42 7.50
N GLY A 38 15.91 -5.89 8.20
CA GLY A 38 17.32 -5.97 7.80
C GLY A 38 17.63 -5.13 6.57
N GLY A 39 16.99 -3.95 6.47
CA GLY A 39 17.19 -2.98 5.39
C GLY A 39 15.88 -2.51 4.74
N PRO A 40 15.95 -1.76 3.63
CA PRO A 40 14.81 -1.10 2.99
C PRO A 40 13.93 -2.08 2.17
N ARG A 41 13.53 -3.19 2.78
CA ARG A 41 12.71 -4.25 2.14
C ARG A 41 11.23 -4.04 2.42
N PHE A 42 10.73 -2.86 2.07
CA PHE A 42 9.33 -2.48 2.18
C PHE A 42 8.95 -1.57 1.02
N ALA A 43 7.66 -1.32 0.86
CA ALA A 43 7.13 -0.40 -0.12
C ALA A 43 6.65 0.90 0.55
N MET A 44 6.62 1.98 -0.21
CA MET A 44 6.01 3.26 0.14
C MET A 44 4.90 3.60 -0.85
N LEU A 45 3.73 3.96 -0.34
CA LEU A 45 2.56 4.31 -1.12
C LEU A 45 2.42 5.84 -1.13
N VAL A 46 2.78 6.44 -2.26
CA VAL A 46 2.95 7.89 -2.40
C VAL A 46 1.67 8.55 -2.89
N ILE A 47 1.23 9.60 -2.18
CA ILE A 47 0.09 10.43 -2.53
C ILE A 47 0.60 11.74 -3.15
N PRO A 48 0.22 12.07 -4.41
CA PRO A 48 0.65 13.28 -5.10
C PRO A 48 0.24 14.61 -4.46
N ASP A 49 -0.98 14.71 -3.93
CA ASP A 49 -1.50 15.95 -3.35
C ASP A 49 -2.41 15.64 -2.15
N HIS A 50 -1.80 15.21 -1.05
CA HIS A 50 -2.51 14.69 0.11
C HIS A 50 -3.45 15.74 0.73
N TRP A 51 -4.77 15.48 0.63
CA TRP A 51 -5.87 16.33 1.10
C TRP A 51 -5.82 17.73 0.51
N HIS A 52 -5.34 17.88 -0.75
CA HIS A 52 -5.18 19.18 -1.42
C HIS A 52 -4.40 20.23 -0.62
N GLY A 53 -3.50 19.78 0.22
CA GLY A 53 -2.78 20.70 1.12
C GLY A 53 -1.29 20.37 1.27
N ALA A 54 -0.79 19.41 0.50
CA ALA A 54 0.61 19.02 0.54
C ALA A 54 1.09 18.49 -0.82
N PRO A 55 1.09 19.35 -1.86
CA PRO A 55 1.41 18.93 -3.23
C PRO A 55 2.87 18.49 -3.35
N LEU A 56 3.08 17.26 -3.77
CA LEU A 56 4.41 16.70 -4.02
C LEU A 56 5.17 17.52 -5.06
N ALA A 57 4.47 18.09 -6.05
CA ALA A 57 5.06 18.90 -7.12
C ALA A 57 5.86 20.10 -6.58
N GLU A 58 5.46 20.67 -5.45
CA GLU A 58 6.08 21.83 -4.81
C GLU A 58 7.10 21.46 -3.74
N ALA A 59 7.11 20.21 -3.28
CA ALA A 59 7.92 19.72 -2.18
C ALA A 59 9.26 19.14 -2.63
N GLN A 60 10.14 19.94 -3.22
CA GLN A 60 11.41 19.47 -3.81
C GLN A 60 12.30 18.70 -2.82
N ALA A 61 12.35 19.10 -1.55
CA ALA A 61 13.12 18.38 -0.54
C ALA A 61 12.57 16.97 -0.33
N PHE A 62 11.25 16.82 -0.27
CA PHE A 62 10.61 15.52 -0.13
C PHE A 62 10.73 14.67 -1.40
N GLN A 63 10.71 15.26 -2.61
CA GLN A 63 11.00 14.54 -3.86
C GLN A 63 12.41 13.94 -3.85
N ARG A 64 13.44 14.72 -3.41
CA ARG A 64 14.79 14.19 -3.25
C ARG A 64 14.82 13.01 -2.27
N ARG A 65 14.10 13.13 -1.16
CA ARG A 65 14.01 12.07 -0.17
C ARG A 65 13.34 10.80 -0.68
N LEU A 66 12.26 10.94 -1.47
CA LEU A 66 11.64 9.80 -2.17
C LEU A 66 12.63 9.11 -3.11
N ARG A 67 13.44 9.89 -3.81
CA ARG A 67 14.50 9.36 -4.70
C ARG A 67 15.55 8.60 -3.90
N ASP A 68 16.02 9.16 -2.79
CA ASP A 68 17.03 8.51 -1.93
C ASP A 68 16.51 7.17 -1.40
N TRP A 69 15.25 7.08 -0.97
CA TRP A 69 14.64 5.81 -0.56
C TRP A 69 14.51 4.83 -1.73
N ALA A 70 14.09 5.30 -2.90
CA ALA A 70 14.00 4.46 -4.09
C ALA A 70 15.39 3.94 -4.52
N ASP A 71 16.44 4.77 -4.44
CA ASP A 71 17.83 4.39 -4.72
C ASP A 71 18.37 3.38 -3.69
N ALA A 72 17.95 3.49 -2.44
CA ALA A 72 18.23 2.51 -1.40
C ALA A 72 17.48 1.18 -1.59
N GLY A 73 16.49 1.11 -2.49
CA GLY A 73 15.77 -0.12 -2.83
C GLY A 73 14.34 -0.22 -2.29
N VAL A 74 13.78 0.86 -1.71
CA VAL A 74 12.35 0.92 -1.36
C VAL A 74 11.52 0.95 -2.64
N GLU A 75 10.48 0.11 -2.72
CA GLU A 75 9.56 0.11 -3.85
C GLU A 75 8.52 1.21 -3.67
N MET A 76 8.25 1.96 -4.74
CA MET A 76 7.27 3.04 -4.71
C MET A 76 6.01 2.65 -5.47
N PHE A 77 4.86 2.85 -4.84
CA PHE A 77 3.52 2.70 -5.43
C PHE A 77 2.84 4.05 -5.49
N LEU A 78 2.00 4.23 -6.48
CA LEU A 78 1.04 5.33 -6.48
C LEU A 78 -0.13 4.99 -5.54
N HIS A 79 -0.57 5.96 -4.69
CA HIS A 79 -1.65 5.80 -3.72
C HIS A 79 -2.75 6.86 -3.89
N GLY A 80 -3.49 6.75 -4.98
CA GLY A 80 -4.48 7.75 -5.36
C GLY A 80 -3.85 9.06 -5.86
N TRP A 81 -4.66 10.12 -5.89
CA TRP A 81 -4.23 11.48 -6.19
C TRP A 81 -4.24 12.36 -4.93
N SER A 82 -5.37 12.43 -4.25
CA SER A 82 -5.59 13.30 -3.09
C SER A 82 -5.93 12.58 -1.79
N HIS A 83 -6.28 11.31 -1.87
CA HIS A 83 -6.78 10.52 -0.76
C HIS A 83 -8.12 11.04 -0.19
N ILE A 84 -8.91 11.77 -1.00
CA ILE A 84 -10.23 12.29 -0.65
C ILE A 84 -11.29 11.75 -1.60
N ASP A 85 -12.38 11.25 -1.04
CA ASP A 85 -13.61 10.98 -1.78
C ASP A 85 -14.38 12.29 -1.98
N GLU A 86 -14.21 12.90 -3.16
CA GLU A 86 -14.88 14.14 -3.57
C GLU A 86 -16.29 13.89 -4.12
N THR A 87 -16.73 12.64 -4.22
CA THR A 87 -18.03 12.32 -4.79
C THR A 87 -19.14 12.85 -3.88
N PRO A 88 -20.11 13.62 -4.44
CA PRO A 88 -21.27 14.03 -3.67
C PRO A 88 -21.98 12.81 -3.08
N PRO A 89 -22.51 12.88 -1.84
CA PRO A 89 -23.28 11.77 -1.27
C PRO A 89 -24.44 11.43 -2.21
N GLN A 90 -24.33 10.36 -2.95
CA GLN A 90 -25.48 9.83 -3.66
C GLN A 90 -26.43 9.31 -2.61
N GLY A 91 -27.69 9.77 -2.65
CA GLY A 91 -28.73 9.64 -1.61
C GLY A 91 -29.17 8.22 -1.23
N SER A 92 -28.27 7.23 -1.32
CA SER A 92 -28.48 5.89 -0.82
C SER A 92 -27.85 5.73 0.58
N VAL A 93 -28.57 5.07 1.48
CA VAL A 93 -28.08 4.70 2.82
C VAL A 93 -26.76 3.92 2.74
N ALA A 94 -26.56 3.14 1.67
CA ALA A 94 -25.34 2.38 1.42
C ALA A 94 -24.13 3.29 1.10
N GLY A 95 -24.32 4.33 0.27
CA GLY A 95 -23.27 5.30 -0.04
C GLY A 95 -22.85 6.13 1.17
N PHE A 96 -23.83 6.53 2.01
CA PHE A 96 -23.55 7.26 3.26
C PHE A 96 -22.80 6.36 4.27
N LYS A 97 -23.13 5.08 4.34
CA LYS A 97 -22.47 4.10 5.23
C LYS A 97 -21.04 3.81 4.77
N ALA A 98 -20.81 3.66 3.47
CA ALA A 98 -19.47 3.50 2.89
C ALA A 98 -18.58 4.71 3.17
N LYS A 99 -19.07 5.93 2.92
CA LYS A 99 -18.34 7.19 3.19
C LYS A 99 -17.99 7.35 4.68
N ARG A 100 -18.87 6.91 5.58
CA ARG A 100 -18.65 6.95 7.04
C ARG A 100 -17.66 5.86 7.49
N MET A 101 -17.64 4.70 6.85
CA MET A 101 -16.69 3.62 7.14
C MET A 101 -15.27 3.97 6.70
N THR A 102 -15.11 4.61 5.54
CA THR A 102 -13.82 5.02 4.98
C THR A 102 -13.34 6.37 5.52
N ALA A 103 -14.15 7.08 6.30
CA ALA A 103 -13.90 8.44 6.76
C ALA A 103 -13.61 9.43 5.60
N GLY A 104 -14.18 9.17 4.41
CA GLY A 104 -13.99 9.99 3.21
C GLY A 104 -12.71 9.69 2.43
N GLU A 105 -12.04 8.57 2.69
CA GLU A 105 -10.78 8.19 2.01
C GLU A 105 -10.96 7.27 0.81
N GLY A 106 -12.19 6.93 0.44
CA GLY A 106 -12.50 6.07 -0.70
C GLY A 106 -12.41 6.76 -2.06
N GLU A 107 -11.32 7.49 -2.34
CA GLU A 107 -11.16 8.31 -3.56
C GLU A 107 -11.54 7.56 -4.84
N PHE A 108 -11.20 6.28 -4.96
CA PHE A 108 -11.42 5.48 -6.16
C PHE A 108 -12.68 4.60 -6.11
N LEU A 109 -13.51 4.73 -5.07
CA LEU A 109 -14.70 3.88 -4.90
C LEU A 109 -15.83 4.19 -5.90
N SER A 110 -15.90 5.43 -6.37
CA SER A 110 -17.01 5.92 -7.22
C SER A 110 -16.57 6.59 -8.50
N LEU A 111 -15.26 6.61 -8.81
CA LEU A 111 -14.76 7.21 -10.04
C LEU A 111 -15.16 6.39 -11.27
N SER A 112 -15.51 7.10 -12.35
CA SER A 112 -15.58 6.51 -13.67
C SER A 112 -14.20 6.07 -14.16
N ARG A 113 -14.15 5.19 -15.16
CA ARG A 113 -12.89 4.74 -15.79
C ARG A 113 -12.06 5.92 -16.27
N ALA A 114 -12.68 6.91 -16.94
CA ALA A 114 -11.96 8.07 -17.48
C ALA A 114 -11.34 8.93 -16.37
N GLU A 115 -12.07 9.22 -15.31
CA GLU A 115 -11.58 10.00 -14.17
C GLU A 115 -10.48 9.25 -13.41
N ALA A 116 -10.69 7.96 -13.15
CA ALA A 116 -9.70 7.11 -12.49
C ALA A 116 -8.40 7.06 -13.31
N LEU A 117 -8.49 6.85 -14.65
CA LEU A 117 -7.34 6.81 -15.54
C LEU A 117 -6.59 8.14 -15.56
N ALA A 118 -7.32 9.26 -15.62
CA ALA A 118 -6.71 10.59 -15.59
C ALA A 118 -5.93 10.84 -14.29
N ARG A 119 -6.51 10.52 -13.12
CA ARG A 119 -5.82 10.64 -11.82
C ARG A 119 -4.62 9.71 -11.72
N MET A 120 -4.75 8.45 -12.13
CA MET A 120 -3.67 7.47 -12.13
C MET A 120 -2.51 7.88 -13.03
N THR A 121 -2.80 8.32 -14.26
CA THR A 121 -1.76 8.73 -15.22
C THR A 121 -1.01 9.98 -14.74
N ARG A 122 -1.75 10.99 -14.28
CA ARG A 122 -1.14 12.21 -13.74
C ARG A 122 -0.32 11.93 -12.48
N GLY A 123 -0.85 11.14 -11.56
CA GLY A 123 -0.17 10.79 -10.30
C GLY A 123 1.09 9.97 -10.56
N ARG A 124 1.00 8.98 -11.46
CA ARG A 124 2.14 8.16 -11.88
C ARG A 124 3.26 9.02 -12.45
N ALA A 125 2.95 9.91 -13.40
CA ALA A 125 3.95 10.76 -14.03
C ALA A 125 4.70 11.62 -12.98
N LEU A 126 3.98 12.20 -12.02
CA LEU A 126 4.59 13.02 -10.96
C LEU A 126 5.49 12.20 -10.03
N VAL A 127 5.02 11.02 -9.59
CA VAL A 127 5.82 10.17 -8.69
C VAL A 127 7.05 9.64 -9.42
N GLU A 128 6.91 9.13 -10.66
CA GLU A 128 8.04 8.64 -11.47
C GLU A 128 9.06 9.73 -11.77
N GLN A 129 8.62 10.96 -12.02
CA GLN A 129 9.52 12.12 -12.16
C GLN A 129 10.30 12.36 -10.85
N ALA A 130 9.63 12.32 -9.71
CA ALA A 130 10.28 12.53 -8.41
C ALA A 130 11.32 11.45 -8.11
N ILE A 131 11.00 10.17 -8.34
CA ILE A 131 11.89 9.05 -7.98
C ILE A 131 12.87 8.65 -9.10
N GLY A 132 12.68 9.12 -10.34
CA GLY A 132 13.54 8.84 -11.49
C GLY A 132 13.44 7.41 -12.05
N ARG A 133 12.36 6.69 -11.75
CA ARG A 133 12.12 5.31 -12.20
C ARG A 133 10.63 4.96 -12.19
N PRO A 134 10.19 3.88 -12.86
CA PRO A 134 8.80 3.43 -12.81
C PRO A 134 8.36 3.09 -11.38
N VAL A 135 7.08 3.38 -11.07
CA VAL A 135 6.44 2.87 -9.84
C VAL A 135 6.18 1.37 -9.96
N ALA A 136 6.20 0.66 -8.84
CA ALA A 136 5.94 -0.78 -8.77
C ALA A 136 4.47 -1.14 -9.06
N GLY A 137 3.55 -0.18 -8.85
CA GLY A 137 2.13 -0.42 -9.07
C GLY A 137 1.24 0.68 -8.52
N PHE A 138 -0.05 0.33 -8.37
CA PHE A 138 -1.09 1.20 -7.84
C PHE A 138 -1.86 0.50 -6.72
N ILE A 139 -2.04 1.20 -5.60
CA ILE A 139 -2.91 0.75 -4.50
C ILE A 139 -3.88 1.88 -4.20
N ALA A 140 -5.18 1.61 -4.37
CA ALA A 140 -6.21 2.63 -4.12
C ALA A 140 -6.29 2.97 -2.64
N PRO A 141 -6.56 4.26 -2.29
CA PRO A 141 -6.89 4.66 -0.93
C PRO A 141 -7.97 3.78 -0.30
N ALA A 142 -7.79 3.43 0.96
CA ALA A 142 -8.62 2.47 1.70
C ALA A 142 -8.77 1.09 1.01
N TRP A 143 -7.93 0.74 0.02
CA TRP A 143 -8.02 -0.47 -0.83
C TRP A 143 -9.36 -0.62 -1.58
N LEU A 144 -10.05 0.49 -1.88
CA LEU A 144 -11.37 0.50 -2.49
C LEU A 144 -11.28 0.93 -3.96
N TYR A 145 -11.88 0.12 -4.81
CA TYR A 145 -11.93 0.31 -6.25
C TYR A 145 -13.36 0.27 -6.77
N SER A 146 -13.74 1.20 -7.65
CA SER A 146 -14.87 1.00 -8.56
C SER A 146 -14.49 0.06 -9.69
N ASP A 147 -15.46 -0.46 -10.41
CA ASP A 147 -15.20 -1.23 -11.65
C ASP A 147 -14.39 -0.38 -12.65
N GLY A 148 -14.75 0.89 -12.80
CA GLY A 148 -14.00 1.84 -13.63
C GLY A 148 -12.55 2.03 -13.17
N ALA A 149 -12.28 2.04 -11.85
CA ALA A 149 -10.92 2.13 -11.32
C ALA A 149 -10.11 0.85 -11.58
N LEU A 150 -10.73 -0.33 -11.55
CA LEU A 150 -10.08 -1.59 -11.91
C LEU A 150 -9.70 -1.62 -13.39
N GLU A 151 -10.58 -1.17 -14.27
CA GLU A 151 -10.30 -1.03 -15.70
C GLU A 151 -9.18 0.00 -15.94
N ALA A 152 -9.25 1.15 -15.29
CA ALA A 152 -8.25 2.20 -15.38
C ALA A 152 -6.84 1.73 -14.94
N ALA A 153 -6.75 0.93 -13.88
CA ALA A 153 -5.47 0.39 -13.42
C ALA A 153 -4.81 -0.51 -14.47
N ARG A 154 -5.61 -1.28 -15.23
CA ARG A 154 -5.15 -2.08 -16.37
C ARG A 154 -4.67 -1.18 -17.51
N ASP A 155 -5.48 -0.20 -17.90
CA ASP A 155 -5.19 0.70 -19.03
C ASP A 155 -3.97 1.59 -18.75
N ALA A 156 -3.78 2.00 -17.51
CA ALA A 156 -2.59 2.72 -17.07
C ALA A 156 -1.31 1.87 -17.08
N GLY A 157 -1.43 0.55 -17.27
CA GLY A 157 -0.27 -0.36 -17.38
C GLY A 157 0.49 -0.55 -16.07
N PHE A 158 -0.16 -0.48 -14.92
CA PHE A 158 0.47 -0.82 -13.65
C PHE A 158 0.81 -2.31 -13.59
N ALA A 159 2.01 -2.62 -13.09
CA ALA A 159 2.46 -4.00 -12.94
C ALA A 159 1.67 -4.73 -11.85
N LEU A 160 1.44 -4.07 -10.72
CA LEU A 160 0.75 -4.64 -9.56
C LEU A 160 -0.34 -3.71 -9.06
N ALA A 161 -1.39 -4.31 -8.49
CA ALA A 161 -2.39 -3.65 -7.66
C ALA A 161 -2.69 -4.51 -6.44
N GLU A 162 -3.23 -3.88 -5.39
CA GLU A 162 -3.53 -4.56 -4.13
C GLU A 162 -4.86 -4.09 -3.55
N ASP A 163 -5.63 -5.03 -2.97
CA ASP A 163 -6.75 -4.77 -2.09
C ASP A 163 -6.57 -5.46 -0.72
N HIS A 164 -7.57 -5.41 0.14
CA HIS A 164 -7.52 -6.02 1.47
C HIS A 164 -7.17 -7.52 1.45
N MET A 165 -7.49 -8.25 0.37
CA MET A 165 -7.44 -9.71 0.34
C MET A 165 -6.46 -10.28 -0.69
N LYS A 166 -5.96 -9.48 -1.62
CA LYS A 166 -5.11 -9.97 -2.70
C LYS A 166 -4.16 -8.91 -3.25
N VAL A 167 -3.08 -9.38 -3.88
CA VAL A 167 -2.26 -8.64 -4.83
C VAL A 167 -2.44 -9.29 -6.19
N TRP A 168 -2.61 -8.48 -7.25
CA TRP A 168 -2.82 -9.00 -8.60
C TRP A 168 -2.12 -8.15 -9.66
N GLU A 169 -1.96 -8.71 -10.83
CA GLU A 169 -1.49 -8.02 -12.03
C GLU A 169 -2.71 -7.45 -12.79
N PRO A 170 -2.88 -6.13 -12.89
CA PRO A 170 -4.04 -5.54 -13.57
C PRO A 170 -4.19 -5.98 -15.03
N ALA A 171 -3.09 -6.15 -15.75
CA ALA A 171 -3.10 -6.50 -17.17
C ALA A 171 -3.71 -7.88 -17.45
N THR A 172 -3.47 -8.86 -16.58
CA THR A 172 -3.88 -10.26 -16.76
C THR A 172 -5.01 -10.68 -15.83
N GLY A 173 -5.23 -9.94 -14.73
CA GLY A 173 -6.09 -10.34 -13.63
C GLY A 173 -5.50 -11.46 -12.75
N ALA A 174 -4.26 -11.89 -13.02
CA ALA A 174 -3.62 -12.95 -12.27
C ALA A 174 -3.36 -12.53 -10.81
N VAL A 175 -3.86 -13.33 -9.87
CA VAL A 175 -3.64 -13.11 -8.44
C VAL A 175 -2.31 -13.73 -8.03
N VAL A 176 -1.37 -12.89 -7.60
CA VAL A 176 0.01 -13.28 -7.24
C VAL A 176 0.20 -13.48 -5.74
N ALA A 177 -0.67 -12.92 -4.91
CA ALA A 177 -0.73 -13.21 -3.48
C ALA A 177 -2.16 -13.13 -2.96
N ARG A 178 -2.52 -13.97 -1.98
CA ARG A 178 -3.84 -14.02 -1.34
C ARG A 178 -3.69 -13.95 0.17
N GLY A 179 -4.72 -13.42 0.82
CA GLY A 179 -4.83 -13.31 2.28
C GLY A 179 -5.00 -11.85 2.73
N PRO A 180 -5.51 -11.62 3.95
CA PRO A 180 -5.76 -10.29 4.46
C PRO A 180 -4.45 -9.51 4.66
N VAL A 181 -4.51 -8.20 4.45
CA VAL A 181 -3.47 -7.29 4.93
C VAL A 181 -3.70 -7.02 6.42
N VAL A 182 -2.63 -7.12 7.21
CA VAL A 182 -2.67 -6.74 8.63
C VAL A 182 -2.32 -5.26 8.73
N THR A 183 -3.24 -4.48 9.25
CA THR A 183 -3.09 -3.03 9.39
C THR A 183 -3.72 -2.54 10.69
N TRP A 184 -3.41 -1.29 11.08
CA TRP A 184 -3.89 -0.66 12.30
C TRP A 184 -4.73 0.57 12.00
N ALA A 185 -5.52 0.99 12.98
CA ALA A 185 -6.36 2.16 12.90
C ALA A 185 -6.13 3.06 14.12
N SER A 186 -5.63 4.28 13.91
CA SER A 186 -5.22 5.22 14.96
C SER A 186 -6.28 6.22 15.39
N ARG A 187 -7.43 6.32 14.67
CA ARG A 187 -8.38 7.45 14.77
C ARG A 187 -9.30 7.44 16.00
N SER A 188 -9.51 6.31 16.65
CA SER A 188 -10.37 6.24 17.84
C SER A 188 -10.03 5.04 18.72
N ARG A 189 -10.28 5.16 20.03
CA ARG A 189 -10.00 4.09 20.97
C ARG A 189 -10.60 2.72 20.59
N PRO A 190 -11.88 2.62 20.16
CA PRO A 190 -12.44 1.33 19.73
C PRO A 190 -11.73 0.76 18.50
N ARG A 191 -11.36 1.61 17.51
CA ARG A 191 -10.64 1.16 16.31
C ARG A 191 -9.20 0.74 16.64
N ILE A 192 -8.52 1.45 17.54
CA ILE A 192 -7.21 1.06 18.07
C ILE A 192 -7.30 -0.34 18.69
N ALA A 193 -8.23 -0.54 19.63
CA ALA A 193 -8.39 -1.82 20.32
C ALA A 193 -8.72 -2.97 19.36
N SER A 194 -9.67 -2.77 18.42
CA SER A 194 -10.06 -3.79 17.45
C SER A 194 -8.92 -4.15 16.49
N SER A 195 -8.13 -3.17 16.03
CA SER A 195 -6.99 -3.46 15.15
C SER A 195 -5.86 -4.19 15.88
N ILE A 196 -5.59 -3.88 17.15
CA ILE A 196 -4.64 -4.64 17.98
C ILE A 196 -5.12 -6.08 18.18
N ALA A 197 -6.41 -6.28 18.47
CA ALA A 197 -7.00 -7.61 18.64
C ALA A 197 -6.91 -8.43 17.33
N PHE A 198 -7.23 -7.81 16.18
CA PHE A 198 -7.08 -8.45 14.88
C PHE A 198 -5.62 -8.83 14.61
N ALA A 199 -4.67 -7.94 14.85
CA ALA A 199 -3.24 -8.23 14.67
C ALA A 199 -2.78 -9.37 15.62
N ALA A 200 -3.31 -9.45 16.84
CA ALA A 200 -3.03 -10.55 17.76
C ALA A 200 -3.52 -11.90 17.21
N LEU A 201 -4.75 -11.95 16.69
CA LEU A 201 -5.31 -13.13 16.04
C LEU A 201 -4.52 -13.50 14.77
N ALA A 202 -4.17 -12.50 13.96
CA ALA A 202 -3.38 -12.70 12.75
C ALA A 202 -2.03 -13.37 13.04
N ARG A 203 -1.35 -12.99 14.13
CA ARG A 203 -0.09 -13.62 14.57
C ARG A 203 -0.21 -15.11 14.85
N THR A 204 -1.35 -15.56 15.33
CA THR A 204 -1.57 -16.98 15.66
C THR A 204 -1.99 -17.81 14.45
N ALA A 205 -2.75 -17.23 13.52
CA ALA A 205 -3.36 -17.97 12.41
C ALA A 205 -2.59 -17.87 11.08
N LEU A 206 -2.29 -16.63 10.64
CA LEU A 206 -1.83 -16.40 9.28
C LEU A 206 -0.47 -17.03 8.93
N PRO A 207 0.55 -17.06 9.82
CA PRO A 207 1.83 -17.69 9.52
C PRO A 207 1.75 -19.18 9.18
N HIS A 208 0.70 -19.86 9.59
CA HIS A 208 0.54 -21.28 9.34
C HIS A 208 -0.14 -21.60 8.01
N VAL A 209 -0.96 -20.69 7.49
CA VAL A 209 -1.84 -20.93 6.34
C VAL A 209 -1.47 -20.16 5.09
N LEU A 210 -0.76 -19.04 5.20
CA LEU A 210 -0.45 -18.20 4.05
C LEU A 210 1.03 -18.31 3.65
N PRO A 211 1.32 -18.46 2.36
CA PRO A 211 2.70 -18.41 1.84
C PRO A 211 3.22 -16.96 1.76
N THR A 212 2.33 -15.97 1.66
CA THR A 212 2.67 -14.55 1.63
C THR A 212 1.85 -13.82 2.68
N LEU A 213 2.53 -13.18 3.63
CA LEU A 213 1.93 -12.28 4.62
C LEU A 213 2.07 -10.84 4.16
N ARG A 214 1.07 -10.02 4.48
CA ARG A 214 1.07 -8.59 4.14
C ARG A 214 0.82 -7.74 5.38
N LEU A 215 1.58 -6.65 5.52
CA LEU A 215 1.50 -5.74 6.66
C LEU A 215 1.58 -4.30 6.15
N ALA A 216 0.64 -3.47 6.56
CA ALA A 216 0.57 -2.06 6.20
C ALA A 216 0.56 -1.17 7.45
N VAL A 217 1.42 -0.15 7.46
CA VAL A 217 1.49 0.86 8.53
C VAL A 217 1.20 2.24 7.98
N HIS A 218 0.70 3.14 8.82
CA HIS A 218 0.31 4.49 8.45
C HIS A 218 0.99 5.53 9.34
N PRO A 219 1.23 6.75 8.87
CA PRO A 219 1.83 7.83 9.68
C PRO A 219 1.09 8.08 11.01
N GLY A 220 -0.23 7.92 11.03
CA GLY A 220 -1.04 8.05 12.23
C GLY A 220 -0.71 7.05 13.35
N ASP A 221 -0.12 5.90 13.02
CA ASP A 221 0.26 4.89 13.99
C ASP A 221 1.38 5.37 14.92
N CYS A 222 2.22 6.29 14.45
CA CYS A 222 3.32 6.88 15.23
C CYS A 222 2.84 7.59 16.50
N GLY A 223 1.64 8.14 16.48
CA GLY A 223 1.05 8.85 17.62
C GLY A 223 0.52 7.94 18.74
N VAL A 224 0.54 6.61 18.55
CA VAL A 224 -0.08 5.66 19.47
C VAL A 224 0.91 4.55 19.87
N PRO A 225 1.58 4.67 21.04
CA PRO A 225 2.61 3.70 21.45
C PRO A 225 2.15 2.24 21.46
N ALA A 226 0.88 1.98 21.78
CA ALA A 226 0.32 0.64 21.76
C ALA A 226 0.24 0.05 20.34
N LEU A 227 0.02 0.88 19.30
CA LEU A 227 0.06 0.44 17.92
C LEU A 227 1.49 0.10 17.50
N LEU A 228 2.46 0.95 17.82
CA LEU A 228 3.88 0.68 17.54
C LEU A 228 4.35 -0.63 18.19
N ALA A 229 3.98 -0.88 19.44
CA ALA A 229 4.28 -2.14 20.13
C ALA A 229 3.63 -3.35 19.44
N SER A 230 2.39 -3.20 18.96
CA SER A 230 1.67 -4.24 18.22
C SER A 230 2.31 -4.51 16.86
N ILE A 231 2.73 -3.46 16.13
CA ILE A 231 3.47 -3.54 14.85
C ILE A 231 4.76 -4.33 15.05
N ASP A 232 5.59 -3.96 16.03
CA ASP A 232 6.86 -4.64 16.33
C ASP A 232 6.66 -6.10 16.67
N SER A 233 5.63 -6.40 17.47
CA SER A 233 5.31 -7.78 17.86
C SER A 233 4.86 -8.61 16.66
N THR A 234 4.12 -8.00 15.72
CA THR A 234 3.65 -8.65 14.52
C THR A 234 4.81 -8.90 13.54
N LEU A 235 5.68 -7.92 13.32
CA LEU A 235 6.89 -8.08 12.51
C LEU A 235 7.78 -9.20 13.05
N ARG A 236 8.10 -9.17 14.35
CA ARG A 236 8.91 -10.24 14.98
C ARG A 236 8.26 -11.63 14.84
N CYS A 237 6.95 -11.73 14.98
CA CYS A 237 6.24 -12.98 14.82
C CYS A 237 6.31 -13.50 13.38
N PHE A 238 5.99 -12.66 12.41
CA PHE A 238 5.94 -13.03 11.00
C PHE A 238 7.32 -13.38 10.45
N LEU A 239 8.36 -12.67 10.87
CA LEU A 239 9.76 -12.92 10.45
C LEU A 239 10.34 -14.25 10.98
N ARG A 240 9.68 -14.93 11.92
CA ARG A 240 10.09 -16.28 12.33
C ARG A 240 9.86 -17.33 11.25
N THR A 241 8.89 -17.10 10.38
CA THR A 241 8.45 -18.07 9.38
C THR A 241 8.48 -17.57 7.95
N HIS A 242 8.54 -16.25 7.75
CA HIS A 242 8.52 -15.58 6.45
C HIS A 242 9.73 -14.67 6.31
N ARG A 243 10.27 -14.56 5.11
CA ARG A 243 11.38 -13.64 4.81
C ARG A 243 10.83 -12.30 4.36
N ALA A 244 11.42 -11.21 4.86
CA ALA A 244 11.18 -9.88 4.30
C ALA A 244 11.44 -9.89 2.80
N SER A 245 10.45 -9.52 2.03
CA SER A 245 10.46 -9.60 0.57
C SER A 245 9.95 -8.31 -0.05
N ARG A 246 10.23 -8.14 -1.32
CA ARG A 246 9.76 -7.03 -2.14
C ARG A 246 8.56 -7.51 -2.97
N TYR A 247 7.76 -6.57 -3.47
CA TYR A 247 6.63 -6.86 -4.36
C TYR A 247 7.11 -7.36 -5.74
N ASP A 248 8.26 -6.88 -6.24
CA ASP A 248 8.86 -7.40 -7.47
C ASP A 248 9.14 -8.91 -7.42
N ALA A 249 9.43 -9.44 -6.23
CA ALA A 249 9.69 -10.88 -6.05
C ALA A 249 8.44 -11.77 -6.21
N ILE A 250 7.24 -11.18 -6.21
CA ILE A 250 5.97 -11.90 -6.44
C ILE A 250 5.33 -11.57 -7.78
N ALA A 251 5.76 -10.51 -8.45
CA ALA A 251 5.33 -10.23 -9.82
C ALA A 251 5.80 -11.34 -10.76
N ALA A 252 4.99 -11.72 -11.74
CA ALA A 252 5.45 -12.62 -12.79
C ALA A 252 6.63 -11.97 -13.53
N ALA A 253 7.64 -12.76 -13.86
CA ALA A 253 8.71 -12.26 -14.70
C ALA A 253 8.11 -11.64 -15.99
N PRO A 254 8.52 -10.43 -16.42
CA PRO A 254 8.00 -9.85 -17.63
C PRO A 254 8.16 -10.86 -18.77
N LYS A 255 7.05 -11.26 -19.38
CA LYS A 255 7.10 -12.06 -20.61
C LYS A 255 7.88 -11.20 -21.60
N ALA A 256 9.06 -11.70 -22.04
CA ALA A 256 9.78 -11.09 -23.13
C ALA A 256 8.79 -10.86 -24.28
N LEU A 257 8.59 -9.61 -24.68
CA LEU A 257 7.84 -9.30 -25.88
C LEU A 257 8.52 -10.09 -26.99
N ALA A 258 7.83 -11.10 -27.52
CA ALA A 258 8.25 -11.77 -28.73
C ALA A 258 8.34 -10.72 -29.81
N ALA A 259 9.58 -10.51 -30.31
CA ALA A 259 9.89 -9.61 -31.40
C ALA A 259 9.27 -10.12 -32.72
#